data_90b2a5a7c2678f8dbf246076f794bf47
#
_entry.id   90b2a5a7c2678f8dbf246076f794bf47
#
_cell.length_a   1.000
_cell.length_b   1.000
_cell.length_c   1.000
_cell.angle_alpha   90.00
_cell.angle_beta   90.00
_cell.angle_gamma   90.00
#
_symmetry.space_group_name_H-M   'P 1'
#
loop_
_entity.id
_entity.type
_entity.pdbx_description
1 polymer ?
#
loop_
_entity_poly.entity_id
_entity_poly.type
_entity_poly.pdbx_seq_one_letter_code
_entity_poly.pdbx_strand_id
1 'polypeptide(L)'
;SVLQSKIDILHRHCAAVGRDPSSVEITVLDLPVIGTDREDAALRVERLRGRTPAAVYAARHHAAPALDHAQRYFELADLGVSTIFVALPDLADADDLARCTPLLAALQRR
;
A
#
# COMPACT_ATOMS: atom_id res chain seq x y z
N SER A 1 -15.49 -2.07 -0.80
CA SER A 1 -14.36 -2.08 0.13
C SER A 1 -14.53 -1.01 1.21
N VAL A 2 -13.81 -1.16 2.29
CA VAL A 2 -13.82 -0.19 3.40
C VAL A 2 -13.33 1.17 2.92
N LEU A 3 -12.28 1.22 2.12
CA LEU A 3 -11.75 2.47 1.59
C LEU A 3 -12.77 3.16 0.67
N GLN A 4 -13.42 2.42 -0.21
CA GLN A 4 -14.45 2.99 -1.09
C GLN A 4 -15.57 3.61 -0.27
N SER A 5 -16.02 2.92 0.78
CA SER A 5 -17.07 3.44 1.66
C SER A 5 -16.66 4.74 2.36
N LYS A 6 -15.39 4.84 2.79
CA LYS A 6 -14.86 6.06 3.41
C LYS A 6 -14.78 7.21 2.41
N ILE A 7 -14.39 6.94 1.18
CA ILE A 7 -14.35 7.95 0.11
C ILE A 7 -15.76 8.46 -0.19
N ASP A 8 -16.74 7.57 -0.27
CA ASP A 8 -18.14 7.93 -0.50
C ASP A 8 -18.68 8.83 0.61
N ILE A 9 -18.34 8.53 1.86
CA ILE A 9 -18.70 9.36 3.01
C ILE A 9 -18.07 10.75 2.89
N LEU A 10 -16.79 10.83 2.54
CA LEU A 10 -16.09 12.10 2.34
C LEU A 10 -16.78 12.93 1.26
N HIS A 11 -17.13 12.33 0.13
CA HIS A 11 -17.80 13.02 -0.97
C HIS A 11 -19.17 13.56 -0.53
N ARG A 12 -19.94 12.82 0.26
CA ARG A 12 -21.22 13.29 0.80
C ARG A 12 -21.05 14.48 1.74
N HIS A 13 -20.03 14.46 2.59
CA HIS A 13 -19.72 15.58 3.48
C HIS A 13 -19.30 16.83 2.69
N CYS A 14 -18.49 16.68 1.65
CA CYS A 14 -18.13 17.79 0.78
C CYS A 14 -19.36 18.42 0.12
N ALA A 15 -20.26 17.59 -0.40
CA ALA A 15 -21.52 18.08 -1.01
C ALA A 15 -22.37 18.83 0.02
N ALA A 16 -22.45 18.35 1.25
CA ALA A 16 -23.27 18.97 2.30
C ALA A 16 -22.76 20.37 2.68
N VAL A 17 -21.45 20.64 2.56
CA VAL A 17 -20.86 21.96 2.90
C VAL A 17 -20.54 22.78 1.65
N GLY A 18 -20.91 22.33 0.47
CA GLY A 18 -20.66 23.05 -0.78
C GLY A 18 -19.22 23.03 -1.26
N ARG A 19 -18.43 22.06 -0.83
CA ARG A 19 -17.03 21.93 -1.23
C ARG A 19 -16.90 20.92 -2.38
N ASP A 20 -16.11 21.26 -3.41
CA ASP A 20 -15.81 20.33 -4.49
C ASP A 20 -15.01 19.14 -3.95
N PRO A 21 -15.49 17.89 -4.08
CA PRO A 21 -14.74 16.71 -3.61
C PRO A 21 -13.35 16.59 -4.22
N SER A 22 -13.13 17.04 -5.45
CA SER A 22 -11.82 16.98 -6.11
C SER A 22 -10.80 17.93 -5.49
N SER A 23 -11.22 18.89 -4.67
CA SER A 23 -10.34 19.81 -3.94
C SER A 23 -9.70 19.17 -2.71
N VAL A 24 -10.14 17.97 -2.31
CA VAL A 24 -9.63 17.24 -1.15
C VAL A 24 -8.70 16.12 -1.63
N GLU A 25 -7.42 16.19 -1.27
CA GLU A 25 -6.49 15.11 -1.53
C GLU A 25 -6.79 13.91 -0.64
N ILE A 26 -6.75 12.72 -1.25
CA ILE A 26 -6.87 11.47 -0.52
C ILE A 26 -5.50 10.81 -0.49
N THR A 27 -4.96 10.62 0.71
CA THR A 27 -3.67 9.98 0.91
C THR A 27 -3.83 8.71 1.74
N VAL A 28 -2.93 7.77 1.52
CA VAL A 28 -2.89 6.48 2.23
C VAL A 28 -1.49 6.26 2.75
N LEU A 29 -1.37 5.81 3.99
CA LEU A 29 -0.12 5.28 4.52
C LEU A 29 -0.16 3.77 4.38
N ASP A 30 0.83 3.21 3.71
CA ASP A 30 0.96 1.77 3.50
C ASP A 30 2.24 1.26 4.14
N LEU A 31 2.17 0.08 4.76
CA LEU A 31 3.31 -0.58 5.39
C LEU A 31 3.46 -1.99 4.78
N PRO A 32 3.87 -2.07 3.50
CA PRO A 32 3.91 -3.35 2.81
C PRO A 32 5.12 -4.18 3.21
N VAL A 33 4.96 -5.50 3.23
CA VAL A 33 6.09 -6.42 3.23
C VAL A 33 6.38 -6.78 1.77
N ILE A 34 7.51 -6.31 1.25
CA ILE A 34 7.91 -6.51 -0.14
C ILE A 34 9.07 -7.50 -0.18
N GLY A 35 8.86 -8.64 -0.84
CA GLY A 35 9.90 -9.63 -1.08
C GLY A 35 10.40 -9.60 -2.51
N THR A 36 11.55 -10.24 -2.75
CA THR A 36 12.05 -10.47 -4.11
C THR A 36 11.16 -11.46 -4.87
N ASP A 37 10.53 -12.38 -4.13
CA ASP A 37 9.54 -13.33 -4.59
C ASP A 37 8.60 -13.68 -3.44
N ARG A 38 7.68 -14.62 -3.65
CA ARG A 38 6.71 -15.02 -2.61
C ARG A 38 7.37 -15.72 -1.43
N GLU A 39 8.39 -16.52 -1.68
CA GLU A 39 9.14 -17.20 -0.61
C GLU A 39 9.88 -16.19 0.26
N ASP A 40 10.55 -15.23 -0.35
CA ASP A 40 11.24 -14.16 0.38
C ASP A 40 10.25 -13.32 1.19
N ALA A 41 9.08 -13.00 0.62
CA ALA A 41 8.05 -12.29 1.36
C ALA A 41 7.59 -13.06 2.59
N ALA A 42 7.42 -14.38 2.48
CA ALA A 42 7.05 -15.24 3.60
C ALA A 42 8.15 -15.28 4.68
N LEU A 43 9.41 -15.31 4.29
CA LEU A 43 10.54 -15.25 5.24
C LEU A 43 10.56 -13.91 5.99
N ARG A 44 10.27 -12.82 5.32
CA ARG A 44 10.20 -11.49 5.95
C ARG A 44 9.06 -11.42 6.95
N VAL A 45 7.91 -11.97 6.63
CA VAL A 45 6.77 -12.08 7.55
C VAL A 45 7.21 -12.83 8.82
N GLU A 46 7.92 -13.94 8.66
CA GLU A 46 8.36 -14.76 9.80
C GLU A 46 9.27 -13.98 10.74
N ARG A 47 10.13 -13.11 10.21
CA ARG A 47 11.02 -12.27 11.02
C ARG A 47 10.29 -11.11 11.72
N LEU A 48 9.24 -10.60 11.11
CA LEU A 48 8.56 -9.37 11.55
C LEU A 48 7.35 -9.61 12.45
N ARG A 49 6.70 -10.75 12.33
CA ARG A 49 5.38 -10.99 12.90
C ARG A 49 5.33 -11.02 14.44
N GLY A 50 6.43 -11.29 15.09
CA GLY A 50 6.44 -11.43 16.55
C GLY A 50 5.47 -12.52 17.01
N ARG A 51 4.48 -12.15 17.82
CA ARG A 51 3.43 -13.07 18.32
C ARG A 51 2.20 -13.12 17.42
N THR A 52 2.12 -12.26 16.41
CA THR A 52 1.00 -12.29 15.47
C THR A 52 1.10 -13.53 14.58
N PRO A 53 0.01 -14.28 14.36
CA PRO A 53 0.04 -15.40 13.41
C PRO A 53 0.51 -14.96 12.04
N ALA A 54 1.33 -15.79 11.37
CA ALA A 54 1.96 -15.42 10.09
C ALA A 54 0.92 -15.02 9.03
N ALA A 55 -0.17 -15.77 8.90
CA ALA A 55 -1.21 -15.46 7.92
C ALA A 55 -1.90 -14.12 8.19
N VAL A 56 -2.11 -13.78 9.45
CA VAL A 56 -2.70 -12.49 9.85
C VAL A 56 -1.77 -11.34 9.52
N TYR A 57 -0.50 -11.48 9.86
CA TYR A 57 0.51 -10.46 9.56
C TYR A 57 0.67 -10.27 8.05
N ALA A 58 0.80 -11.36 7.29
CA ALA A 58 0.92 -11.32 5.85
C ALA A 58 -0.26 -10.61 5.18
N ALA A 59 -1.49 -10.91 5.62
CA ALA A 59 -2.68 -10.26 5.08
C ALA A 59 -2.72 -8.76 5.42
N ARG A 60 -2.38 -8.41 6.66
CA ARG A 60 -2.39 -7.01 7.14
C ARG A 60 -1.40 -6.14 6.37
N HIS A 61 -0.25 -6.67 6.01
CA HIS A 61 0.83 -5.96 5.32
C HIS A 61 0.95 -6.34 3.85
N HIS A 62 -0.01 -7.07 3.31
CA HIS A 62 -0.06 -7.48 1.90
C HIS A 62 1.25 -8.13 1.42
N ALA A 63 1.84 -9.02 2.23
CA ALA A 63 3.15 -9.61 1.94
C ALA A 63 3.19 -10.27 0.55
N ALA A 64 4.04 -9.75 -0.34
CA ALA A 64 4.07 -10.15 -1.74
C ALA A 64 5.32 -9.58 -2.44
N PRO A 65 5.63 -10.04 -3.64
CA PRO A 65 6.64 -9.39 -4.48
C PRO A 65 6.23 -7.97 -4.91
N ALA A 66 7.20 -7.20 -5.36
CA ALA A 66 7.02 -5.78 -5.69
C ALA A 66 5.90 -5.53 -6.73
N LEU A 67 5.80 -6.37 -7.76
CA LEU A 67 4.80 -6.16 -8.82
C LEU A 67 3.35 -6.34 -8.34
N ASP A 68 3.12 -7.19 -7.35
CA ASP A 68 1.80 -7.34 -6.74
C ASP A 68 1.38 -6.04 -6.04
N HIS A 69 2.32 -5.34 -5.42
CA HIS A 69 2.06 -4.05 -4.79
C HIS A 69 1.79 -2.96 -5.83
N ALA A 70 2.46 -3.00 -6.98
CA ALA A 70 2.19 -2.06 -8.07
C ALA A 70 0.72 -2.16 -8.51
N GLN A 71 0.22 -3.37 -8.71
CA GLN A 71 -1.17 -3.60 -9.08
C GLN A 71 -2.12 -3.06 -8.02
N ARG A 72 -1.84 -3.31 -6.75
CA ARG A 72 -2.65 -2.82 -5.64
C ARG A 72 -2.66 -1.29 -5.59
N TYR A 73 -1.53 -0.64 -5.85
CA TYR A 73 -1.42 0.81 -5.86
C TYR A 73 -2.18 1.44 -7.03
N PHE A 74 -2.17 0.79 -8.19
CA PHE A 74 -2.99 1.25 -9.33
C PHE A 74 -4.48 1.19 -8.99
N GLU A 75 -4.92 0.15 -8.30
CA GLU A 75 -6.31 0.04 -7.84
C GLU A 75 -6.68 1.17 -6.87
N LEU A 76 -5.79 1.53 -5.95
CA LEU A 76 -5.98 2.66 -5.04
C LEU A 76 -6.07 3.98 -5.82
N ALA A 77 -5.21 4.18 -6.81
CA ALA A 77 -5.24 5.37 -7.67
C ALA A 77 -6.58 5.48 -8.42
N ASP A 78 -7.09 4.36 -8.91
CA ASP A 78 -8.37 4.32 -9.61
C ASP A 78 -9.56 4.67 -8.70
N LEU A 79 -9.42 4.47 -7.38
CA LEU A 79 -10.41 4.90 -6.39
C LEU A 79 -10.32 6.38 -6.04
N GLY A 80 -9.27 7.07 -6.48
CA GLY A 80 -9.08 8.50 -6.21
C GLY A 80 -7.98 8.83 -5.23
N VAL A 81 -7.17 7.85 -4.81
CA VAL A 81 -6.00 8.10 -3.96
C VAL A 81 -4.94 8.81 -4.79
N SER A 82 -4.51 9.99 -4.35
CA SER A 82 -3.53 10.81 -5.06
C SER A 82 -2.10 10.56 -4.61
N THR A 83 -1.90 10.14 -3.36
CA THR A 83 -0.58 9.91 -2.80
C THR A 83 -0.59 8.71 -1.87
N ILE A 84 0.41 7.85 -2.02
CA ILE A 84 0.62 6.72 -1.12
C ILE A 84 1.97 6.90 -0.46
N PHE A 85 1.98 7.02 0.88
CA PHE A 85 3.20 7.03 1.66
C PHE A 85 3.55 5.59 2.00
N VAL A 86 4.72 5.14 1.57
CA VAL A 86 5.17 3.77 1.77
C VAL A 86 6.25 3.73 2.84
N ALA A 87 6.01 3.00 3.92
CA ALA A 87 6.99 2.75 4.96
C ALA A 87 7.28 1.24 5.02
N LEU A 88 8.54 0.87 4.89
CA LEU A 88 8.94 -0.53 4.93
C LEU A 88 9.19 -0.96 6.39
N PRO A 89 8.44 -1.95 6.91
CA PRO A 89 8.61 -2.40 8.31
C PRO A 89 9.99 -2.98 8.61
N ASP A 90 10.68 -3.48 7.58
CA ASP A 90 11.95 -4.19 7.70
C ASP A 90 13.11 -3.46 7.02
N LEU A 91 13.01 -2.13 6.87
CA LEU A 91 14.09 -1.35 6.27
C LEU A 91 15.26 -1.25 7.24
N ALA A 92 16.39 -1.88 6.91
CA ALA A 92 17.59 -1.86 7.72
C ALA A 92 18.68 -0.94 7.14
N ASP A 93 18.83 -0.92 5.81
CA ASP A 93 19.80 -0.06 5.12
C ASP A 93 19.32 0.27 3.69
N ALA A 94 20.15 1.06 2.97
CA ALA A 94 19.79 1.49 1.63
C ALA A 94 19.68 0.33 0.61
N ASP A 95 20.42 -0.75 0.83
CA ASP A 95 20.41 -1.91 -0.07
C ASP A 95 19.04 -2.63 -0.01
N ASP A 96 18.33 -2.52 1.10
CA ASP A 96 16.97 -3.08 1.22
C ASP A 96 15.99 -2.45 0.22
N LEU A 97 16.28 -1.27 -0.29
CA LEU A 97 15.42 -0.62 -1.27
C LEU A 97 15.50 -1.26 -2.66
N ALA A 98 16.57 -2.02 -2.94
CA ALA A 98 16.75 -2.66 -4.25
C ALA A 98 15.59 -3.60 -4.61
N ARG A 99 15.00 -4.29 -3.63
CA ARG A 99 13.86 -5.17 -3.87
C ARG A 99 12.59 -4.41 -4.29
N CYS A 100 12.56 -3.10 -4.08
CA CYS A 100 11.44 -2.25 -4.45
C CYS A 100 11.58 -1.68 -5.87
N THR A 101 12.73 -1.86 -6.53
CA THR A 101 12.99 -1.32 -7.87
C THR A 101 11.92 -1.71 -8.89
N PRO A 102 11.46 -2.98 -8.98
CA PRO A 102 10.39 -3.33 -9.92
C PRO A 102 9.09 -2.59 -9.65
N LEU A 103 8.77 -2.30 -8.38
CA LEU A 103 7.59 -1.51 -8.02
C LEU A 103 7.70 -0.08 -8.58
N LEU A 104 8.83 0.59 -8.32
CA LEU A 104 9.04 1.96 -8.78
C LEU A 104 9.02 2.04 -10.31
N ALA A 105 9.66 1.09 -10.98
CA ALA A 105 9.67 1.02 -12.45
C ALA A 105 8.26 0.84 -13.01
N ALA A 106 7.44 -0.02 -12.40
CA ALA A 106 6.08 -0.25 -12.83
C ALA A 106 5.20 1.00 -12.67
N LEU A 107 5.36 1.72 -11.55
CA LEU A 107 4.60 2.94 -11.29
C LEU A 107 4.94 4.07 -12.26
N GLN A 108 6.19 4.15 -12.71
CA GLN A 108 6.64 5.15 -13.67
C GLN A 108 6.12 4.91 -15.09
N ARG A 109 5.72 3.68 -15.41
CA ARG A 109 5.23 3.32 -16.75
C ARG A 109 3.75 3.60 -16.96
N ARG A 110 3.01 3.92 -15.93
CA ARG A 110 1.58 4.21 -16.02
C ARG A 110 1.26 5.73 -16.25
#